data_4ce74c99dc1b34ddebf74cf66505fa00
#
_entry.id   4ce74c99dc1b34ddebf74cf66505fa00
#
_cell.length_a   1.000
_cell.length_b   1.000
_cell.length_c   1.000
_cell.angle_alpha   90.00
_cell.angle_beta   90.00
_cell.angle_gamma   90.00
#
_symmetry.space_group_name_H-M   'P 1'
#
loop_
_entity.id
_entity.type
_entity.pdbx_description
1 polymer ?
#
loop_
_entity_poly.entity_id
_entity_poly.type
_entity_poly.pdbx_seq_one_letter_code
_entity_poly.pdbx_strand_id
1 'polypeptide(L)'
;MHISKIHKVTLAEYYVNFYNRKDLHSGELLPFKNKNDYFIRDFIDYDNFLNWTEYASEHDIKLYLIKVLGNRIKEKKLNYAPNHIELLLNKLPSIDLYKKYFGSYSAACEELKIKPLFNKNIMASFFQEDEFYNDLKILVDTREQQPLKFPKQMFMKLDFGDYAIGKPHYDYTYIDRKSESDFKSTFSTGIKRFRRELDRAKSFSSYLFILVESSIEDIIKNNDYGPHKANLTYIWHNVRAVTHDYAGFCQFIFSGSRENSKFLIPRLLFNGKKTWGVDMQYFVDKL
;
A
#
# COMPACT_ATOMS: atom_id res chain seq x y z
N MET A 1 0.20 -22.20 24.84
CA MET A 1 -1.27 -22.24 24.70
C MET A 1 -1.61 -21.72 23.33
N HIS A 2 -2.34 -22.47 22.53
CA HIS A 2 -2.68 -22.02 21.20
C HIS A 2 -3.72 -20.90 21.30
N ILE A 3 -3.55 -19.79 20.61
CA ILE A 3 -4.41 -18.60 20.70
C ILE A 3 -5.87 -18.92 20.39
N SER A 4 -6.09 -19.88 19.50
CA SER A 4 -7.41 -20.39 19.15
C SER A 4 -8.22 -20.95 20.33
N LYS A 5 -7.58 -21.31 21.42
CA LYS A 5 -8.25 -21.78 22.64
C LYS A 5 -8.74 -20.64 23.52
N ILE A 6 -8.17 -19.45 23.37
CA ILE A 6 -8.47 -18.30 24.23
C ILE A 6 -9.87 -17.74 23.96
N HIS A 7 -10.35 -17.84 22.72
CA HIS A 7 -11.67 -17.33 22.33
C HIS A 7 -12.84 -18.11 22.88
N LYS A 8 -12.60 -19.28 23.43
CA LYS A 8 -13.61 -20.08 24.09
C LYS A 8 -13.73 -19.79 25.59
N VAL A 9 -12.89 -18.89 26.09
CA VAL A 9 -12.84 -18.49 27.49
C VAL A 9 -13.22 -17.01 27.63
N THR A 10 -13.66 -16.64 28.82
CA THR A 10 -13.93 -15.23 29.13
C THR A 10 -12.64 -14.43 29.13
N LEU A 11 -12.76 -13.12 28.97
CA LEU A 11 -11.61 -12.23 29.10
C LEU A 11 -10.89 -12.38 30.44
N ALA A 12 -11.62 -12.63 31.52
CA ALA A 12 -11.02 -12.86 32.83
C ALA A 12 -10.17 -14.15 32.84
N GLU A 13 -10.66 -15.26 32.28
CA GLU A 13 -9.91 -16.51 32.15
C GLU A 13 -8.70 -16.34 31.22
N TYR A 14 -8.85 -15.56 30.13
CA TYR A 14 -7.74 -15.21 29.25
C TYR A 14 -6.63 -14.52 30.01
N TYR A 15 -6.95 -13.49 30.80
CA TYR A 15 -5.96 -12.73 31.56
C TYR A 15 -5.25 -13.61 32.58
N VAL A 16 -5.94 -14.47 33.30
CA VAL A 16 -5.32 -15.41 34.23
C VAL A 16 -4.34 -16.31 33.50
N ASN A 17 -4.74 -16.88 32.39
CA ASN A 17 -3.87 -17.74 31.58
C ASN A 17 -2.68 -16.98 31.01
N PHE A 18 -2.88 -15.76 30.54
CA PHE A 18 -1.85 -14.93 29.96
C PHE A 18 -0.78 -14.53 30.99
N TYR A 19 -1.20 -14.05 32.16
CA TYR A 19 -0.26 -13.70 33.22
C TYR A 19 0.52 -14.89 33.77
N ASN A 20 -0.06 -16.06 33.74
CA ASN A 20 0.61 -17.29 34.16
C ASN A 20 1.55 -17.84 33.09
N ARG A 21 1.45 -17.37 31.86
CA ARG A 21 2.21 -17.81 30.68
C ARG A 21 3.06 -16.71 30.11
N LYS A 22 4.06 -16.27 30.87
CA LYS A 22 5.04 -15.24 30.49
C LYS A 22 5.84 -15.55 29.23
N ASP A 23 5.85 -16.81 28.81
CA ASP A 23 6.47 -17.34 27.61
C ASP A 23 5.73 -16.98 26.32
N LEU A 24 4.48 -16.50 26.41
CA LEU A 24 3.66 -16.18 25.25
C LEU A 24 3.95 -14.79 24.69
N HIS A 25 4.51 -13.91 25.49
CA HIS A 25 4.58 -12.52 25.12
C HIS A 25 5.60 -11.76 25.99
N SER A 26 6.28 -10.78 25.41
CA SER A 26 7.19 -9.89 26.12
C SER A 26 6.58 -8.51 26.30
N GLY A 27 6.72 -7.83 27.37
CA GLY A 27 6.27 -6.45 27.59
C GLY A 27 4.77 -6.23 27.77
N GLU A 28 4.02 -7.26 27.68
CA GLU A 28 2.55 -7.30 27.71
C GLU A 28 1.99 -7.24 29.12
N LEU A 29 2.85 -7.44 30.10
CA LEU A 29 2.51 -7.29 31.51
C LEU A 29 2.38 -5.82 31.93
N LEU A 30 2.08 -4.95 31.00
CA LEU A 30 1.75 -3.57 31.25
C LEU A 30 0.40 -3.43 31.98
N PRO A 31 0.26 -2.43 32.83
CA PRO A 31 -1.00 -2.22 33.55
C PRO A 31 -2.14 -1.89 32.56
N PHE A 32 -3.20 -2.66 32.63
CA PHE A 32 -4.36 -2.49 31.76
C PHE A 32 -5.32 -1.46 32.33
N LYS A 33 -5.45 -0.34 31.66
CA LYS A 33 -6.56 0.61 31.92
C LYS A 33 -7.84 0.18 31.23
N ASN A 34 -7.71 -0.38 30.03
CA ASN A 34 -8.80 -0.95 29.27
C ASN A 34 -8.39 -2.34 28.75
N LYS A 35 -8.84 -3.38 29.41
CA LYS A 35 -8.48 -4.77 29.10
C LYS A 35 -8.81 -5.18 27.68
N ASN A 36 -9.97 -4.75 27.15
CA ASN A 36 -10.38 -5.09 25.79
C ASN A 36 -9.46 -4.46 24.75
N ASP A 37 -9.10 -3.18 24.93
CA ASP A 37 -8.22 -2.49 23.99
C ASP A 37 -6.80 -3.07 24.01
N TYR A 38 -6.35 -3.45 25.20
CA TYR A 38 -5.05 -4.07 25.35
C TYR A 38 -5.01 -5.45 24.72
N PHE A 39 -6.01 -6.28 24.98
CA PHE A 39 -6.16 -7.59 24.36
C PHE A 39 -6.05 -7.51 22.83
N ILE A 40 -6.80 -6.60 22.20
CA ILE A 40 -6.77 -6.43 20.75
C ILE A 40 -5.39 -5.97 20.26
N ARG A 41 -4.73 -5.07 20.98
CA ARG A 41 -3.45 -4.53 20.57
C ARG A 41 -2.31 -5.54 20.64
N ASP A 42 -2.29 -6.38 21.65
CA ASP A 42 -1.22 -7.35 21.85
C ASP A 42 -1.34 -8.61 20.99
N PHE A 43 -2.54 -8.86 20.48
CA PHE A 43 -2.77 -9.96 19.54
C PHE A 43 -2.50 -9.61 18.08
N ILE A 44 -2.03 -8.42 17.77
CA ILE A 44 -1.73 -8.00 16.40
C ILE A 44 -0.34 -8.52 15.95
N ASP A 45 -0.07 -9.76 16.16
CA ASP A 45 0.73 -10.56 15.27
C ASP A 45 -0.24 -11.15 14.23
N TYR A 46 0.03 -10.91 12.93
CA TYR A 46 -0.87 -11.31 11.85
C TYR A 46 -1.17 -12.82 11.86
N ASP A 47 -0.16 -13.63 12.16
CA ASP A 47 -0.32 -15.09 12.25
C ASP A 47 -1.25 -15.49 13.39
N ASN A 48 -1.17 -14.81 14.51
CA ASN A 48 -2.04 -15.03 15.65
C ASN A 48 -3.47 -14.58 15.37
N PHE A 49 -3.65 -13.50 14.62
CA PHE A 49 -4.97 -13.05 14.19
C PHE A 49 -5.64 -14.05 13.26
N LEU A 50 -4.93 -14.60 12.27
CA LEU A 50 -5.48 -15.61 11.37
C LEU A 50 -5.93 -16.86 12.12
N ASN A 51 -5.11 -17.36 13.03
CA ASN A 51 -5.46 -18.49 13.90
C ASN A 51 -6.71 -18.21 14.76
N TRP A 52 -6.86 -16.96 15.21
CA TRP A 52 -8.05 -16.55 15.96
C TRP A 52 -9.31 -16.57 15.12
N THR A 53 -9.26 -16.16 13.86
CA THR A 53 -10.43 -16.13 12.97
C THR A 53 -11.06 -17.50 12.73
N GLU A 54 -10.33 -18.58 12.98
CA GLU A 54 -10.85 -19.95 12.86
C GLU A 54 -11.87 -20.31 13.95
N TYR A 55 -11.83 -19.60 15.08
CA TYR A 55 -12.61 -19.97 16.28
C TYR A 55 -13.48 -18.83 16.80
N ALA A 56 -13.25 -17.61 16.36
CA ALA A 56 -14.03 -16.45 16.77
C ALA A 56 -15.38 -16.39 16.03
N SER A 57 -16.37 -15.77 16.66
CA SER A 57 -17.61 -15.46 15.96
C SER A 57 -17.37 -14.42 14.85
N GLU A 58 -18.18 -14.44 13.79
CA GLU A 58 -18.13 -13.44 12.74
C GLU A 58 -18.30 -12.02 13.29
N HIS A 59 -19.18 -11.88 14.29
CA HIS A 59 -19.39 -10.61 14.97
C HIS A 59 -18.12 -10.08 15.64
N ASP A 60 -17.42 -10.93 16.40
CA ASP A 60 -16.18 -10.53 17.08
C ASP A 60 -15.08 -10.18 16.10
N ILE A 61 -14.98 -10.92 14.98
CA ILE A 61 -14.03 -10.63 13.92
C ILE A 61 -14.33 -9.26 13.29
N LYS A 62 -15.58 -8.96 12.97
CA LYS A 62 -16.00 -7.65 12.44
C LYS A 62 -15.66 -6.53 13.41
N LEU A 63 -15.97 -6.68 14.68
CA LEU A 63 -15.62 -5.70 15.72
C LEU A 63 -14.12 -5.46 15.78
N TYR A 64 -13.32 -6.50 15.75
CA TYR A 64 -11.86 -6.41 15.74
C TYR A 64 -11.37 -5.63 14.53
N LEU A 65 -11.80 -6.02 13.32
CA LEU A 65 -11.39 -5.39 12.07
C LEU A 65 -11.70 -3.88 12.06
N ILE A 66 -12.90 -3.50 12.48
CA ILE A 66 -13.32 -2.09 12.57
C ILE A 66 -12.50 -1.34 13.63
N LYS A 67 -12.24 -1.95 14.77
CA LYS A 67 -11.47 -1.32 15.84
C LYS A 67 -10.03 -1.07 15.44
N VAL A 68 -9.36 -2.04 14.83
CA VAL A 68 -7.97 -1.91 14.38
C VAL A 68 -7.85 -0.84 13.29
N LEU A 69 -8.75 -0.84 12.32
CA LEU A 69 -8.79 0.17 11.27
C LEU A 69 -9.06 1.57 11.84
N GLY A 70 -10.05 1.68 12.74
CA GLY A 70 -10.40 2.94 13.40
C GLY A 70 -9.28 3.48 14.27
N ASN A 71 -8.56 2.63 15.00
CA ASN A 71 -7.39 3.02 15.79
C ASN A 71 -6.30 3.61 14.91
N ARG A 72 -5.99 2.97 13.75
CA ARG A 72 -4.99 3.46 12.82
C ARG A 72 -5.37 4.83 12.25
N ILE A 73 -6.62 5.01 11.82
CA ILE A 73 -7.13 6.27 11.30
C ILE A 73 -6.98 7.38 12.35
N LYS A 74 -7.39 7.11 13.58
CA LYS A 74 -7.32 8.05 14.69
C LYS A 74 -5.88 8.41 15.10
N GLU A 75 -5.03 7.39 15.22
CA GLU A 75 -3.60 7.56 15.58
C GLU A 75 -2.86 8.45 14.58
N LYS A 76 -3.11 8.24 13.30
CA LYS A 76 -2.43 9.00 12.22
C LYS A 76 -3.24 10.20 11.72
N LYS A 77 -4.43 10.45 12.27
CA LYS A 77 -5.33 11.55 11.88
C LYS A 77 -5.60 11.54 10.37
N LEU A 78 -5.95 10.36 9.83
CA LEU A 78 -6.12 10.17 8.41
C LEU A 78 -7.47 10.74 7.93
N ASN A 79 -7.46 11.39 6.77
CA ASN A 79 -8.69 11.86 6.10
C ASN A 79 -9.35 10.79 5.23
N TYR A 80 -8.62 9.72 4.92
CA TYR A 80 -9.07 8.54 4.18
C TYR A 80 -8.63 7.29 4.91
N ALA A 81 -9.35 6.19 4.69
CA ALA A 81 -8.91 4.90 5.22
C ALA A 81 -7.58 4.47 4.58
N PRO A 82 -6.72 3.73 5.32
CA PRO A 82 -5.46 3.22 4.84
C PRO A 82 -5.59 2.46 3.52
N ASN A 83 -4.63 2.61 2.60
CA ASN A 83 -4.52 1.78 1.42
C ASN A 83 -3.77 0.48 1.71
N HIS A 84 -3.65 -0.39 0.70
CA HIS A 84 -2.99 -1.69 0.83
C HIS A 84 -1.55 -1.57 1.36
N ILE A 85 -0.75 -0.65 0.83
CA ILE A 85 0.63 -0.40 1.28
C ILE A 85 0.67 -0.06 2.78
N GLU A 86 -0.23 0.80 3.25
CA GLU A 86 -0.26 1.19 4.65
C GLU A 86 -0.71 0.05 5.56
N LEU A 87 -1.67 -0.77 5.12
CA LEU A 87 -2.08 -1.98 5.84
C LEU A 87 -0.90 -2.95 5.95
N LEU A 88 -0.21 -3.22 4.85
CA LEU A 88 0.95 -4.13 4.79
C LEU A 88 2.09 -3.66 5.70
N LEU A 89 2.53 -2.41 5.57
CA LEU A 89 3.65 -1.82 6.35
C LEU A 89 3.41 -1.83 7.86
N ASN A 90 2.16 -1.82 8.29
CA ASN A 90 1.80 -1.80 9.70
C ASN A 90 1.26 -3.15 10.20
N LYS A 91 1.42 -4.20 9.41
CA LYS A 91 0.94 -5.56 9.74
C LYS A 91 -0.53 -5.57 10.17
N LEU A 92 -1.34 -4.75 9.51
CA LEU A 92 -2.78 -4.68 9.73
C LEU A 92 -3.50 -5.73 8.88
N PRO A 93 -4.74 -6.11 9.24
CA PRO A 93 -5.52 -7.03 8.46
C PRO A 93 -5.62 -6.61 6.99
N SER A 94 -5.51 -7.57 6.08
CA SER A 94 -5.48 -7.31 4.63
C SER A 94 -6.86 -6.89 4.09
N ILE A 95 -6.87 -6.24 2.93
CA ILE A 95 -8.11 -5.89 2.21
C ILE A 95 -9.00 -7.13 2.00
N ASP A 96 -8.42 -8.31 1.79
CA ASP A 96 -9.19 -9.54 1.58
C ASP A 96 -9.99 -9.96 2.81
N LEU A 97 -9.46 -9.73 4.01
CA LEU A 97 -10.21 -9.99 5.23
C LEU A 97 -11.41 -9.05 5.38
N TYR A 98 -11.24 -7.77 5.07
CA TYR A 98 -12.37 -6.84 5.03
C TYR A 98 -13.39 -7.24 3.97
N LYS A 99 -12.95 -7.66 2.78
CA LYS A 99 -13.87 -8.18 1.74
C LYS A 99 -14.63 -9.41 2.20
N LYS A 100 -13.95 -10.34 2.87
CA LYS A 100 -14.56 -11.58 3.37
C LYS A 100 -15.70 -11.31 4.36
N TYR A 101 -15.50 -10.37 5.30
CA TYR A 101 -16.45 -10.15 6.39
C TYR A 101 -17.46 -9.02 6.15
N PHE A 102 -17.15 -8.05 5.28
CA PHE A 102 -18.02 -6.90 5.00
C PHE A 102 -18.49 -6.86 3.54
N GLY A 103 -18.07 -7.82 2.70
CA GLY A 103 -18.35 -7.82 1.27
C GLY A 103 -17.42 -6.91 0.45
N SER A 104 -16.95 -5.80 1.03
CA SER A 104 -15.95 -4.91 0.41
C SER A 104 -15.17 -4.15 1.48
N TYR A 105 -13.99 -3.64 1.10
CA TYR A 105 -13.23 -2.72 1.96
C TYR A 105 -13.98 -1.39 2.17
N SER A 106 -14.68 -0.92 1.14
CA SER A 106 -15.50 0.30 1.25
C SER A 106 -16.62 0.16 2.27
N ALA A 107 -17.30 -0.99 2.32
CA ALA A 107 -18.33 -1.25 3.32
C ALA A 107 -17.79 -1.23 4.76
N ALA A 108 -16.59 -1.80 4.97
CA ALA A 108 -15.92 -1.69 6.27
C ALA A 108 -15.55 -0.24 6.63
N CYS A 109 -15.16 0.57 5.66
CA CYS A 109 -14.86 1.99 5.86
C CYS A 109 -16.13 2.81 6.20
N GLU A 110 -17.28 2.45 5.64
CA GLU A 110 -18.57 3.10 5.92
C GLU A 110 -18.97 2.95 7.38
N GLU A 111 -18.68 1.83 8.03
CA GLU A 111 -18.90 1.62 9.47
C GLU A 111 -18.15 2.67 10.33
N LEU A 112 -17.03 3.17 9.85
CA LEU A 112 -16.21 4.21 10.49
C LEU A 112 -16.52 5.61 9.95
N LYS A 113 -17.50 5.76 9.05
CA LYS A 113 -17.84 7.03 8.38
C LYS A 113 -16.64 7.69 7.69
N ILE A 114 -15.74 6.89 7.14
CA ILE A 114 -14.56 7.34 6.41
C ILE A 114 -14.59 6.80 4.98
N LYS A 115 -14.04 7.56 4.03
CA LYS A 115 -13.90 7.10 2.65
C LYS A 115 -12.59 6.32 2.48
N PRO A 116 -12.57 5.21 1.73
CA PRO A 116 -11.32 4.59 1.31
C PRO A 116 -10.58 5.54 0.35
N LEU A 117 -9.26 5.48 0.38
CA LEU A 117 -8.41 6.28 -0.52
C LEU A 117 -8.63 5.87 -1.98
N PHE A 118 -8.81 4.58 -2.21
CA PHE A 118 -9.13 3.98 -3.51
C PHE A 118 -10.41 3.17 -3.38
N ASN A 119 -11.35 3.38 -4.28
CA ASN A 119 -12.70 2.78 -4.22
C ASN A 119 -13.17 2.15 -5.53
N LYS A 120 -12.31 2.09 -6.54
CA LYS A 120 -12.63 1.49 -7.84
C LYS A 120 -12.04 0.08 -7.95
N ASN A 121 -12.72 -0.74 -8.73
CA ASN A 121 -12.21 -2.05 -9.12
C ASN A 121 -11.29 -1.93 -10.33
N ILE A 122 -10.34 -2.87 -10.44
CA ILE A 122 -9.49 -2.96 -11.62
C ILE A 122 -10.31 -3.38 -12.85
N MET A 123 -9.94 -2.86 -14.00
CA MET A 123 -10.60 -3.16 -15.27
C MET A 123 -10.05 -4.45 -15.88
N ALA A 124 -10.92 -5.23 -16.52
CA ALA A 124 -10.50 -6.44 -17.25
C ALA A 124 -9.43 -6.14 -18.32
N SER A 125 -9.46 -4.95 -18.91
CA SER A 125 -8.45 -4.48 -19.87
C SER A 125 -7.03 -4.42 -19.29
N PHE A 126 -6.85 -4.42 -17.98
CA PHE A 126 -5.52 -4.49 -17.35
C PHE A 126 -4.86 -5.86 -17.51
N PHE A 127 -5.64 -6.90 -17.71
CA PHE A 127 -5.18 -8.30 -17.82
C PHE A 127 -5.13 -8.80 -19.28
N GLN A 128 -5.06 -7.90 -20.25
CA GLN A 128 -4.87 -8.30 -21.65
C GLN A 128 -3.51 -8.96 -21.86
N GLU A 129 -3.41 -9.78 -22.91
CA GLU A 129 -2.17 -10.42 -23.33
C GLU A 129 -1.07 -9.39 -23.66
N ASP A 130 0.19 -9.81 -23.53
CA ASP A 130 1.34 -8.92 -23.73
C ASP A 130 1.40 -8.36 -25.15
N GLU A 131 1.00 -9.13 -26.15
CA GLU A 131 0.94 -8.73 -27.56
C GLU A 131 0.11 -7.47 -27.77
N PHE A 132 -1.01 -7.33 -27.06
CA PHE A 132 -1.84 -6.15 -27.12
C PHE A 132 -1.07 -4.88 -26.74
N TYR A 133 -0.24 -4.95 -25.69
CA TYR A 133 0.53 -3.81 -25.21
C TYR A 133 1.77 -3.50 -26.03
N ASN A 134 2.26 -4.46 -26.84
CA ASN A 134 3.42 -4.28 -27.71
C ASN A 134 3.17 -3.25 -28.83
N ASP A 135 1.91 -3.02 -29.18
CA ASP A 135 1.52 -2.04 -30.19
C ASP A 135 1.39 -0.60 -29.67
N LEU A 136 1.45 -0.43 -28.36
CA LEU A 136 1.32 0.89 -27.75
C LEU A 136 2.59 1.72 -27.93
N LYS A 137 2.41 2.99 -28.31
CA LYS A 137 3.50 3.96 -28.40
C LYS A 137 3.83 4.52 -27.04
N ILE A 138 4.91 4.05 -26.43
CA ILE A 138 5.40 4.54 -25.14
C ILE A 138 6.32 5.75 -25.37
N LEU A 139 6.01 6.86 -24.72
CA LEU A 139 6.82 8.06 -24.69
C LEU A 139 7.79 7.96 -23.52
N VAL A 140 9.07 8.18 -23.78
CA VAL A 140 10.14 8.10 -22.78
C VAL A 140 10.78 9.47 -22.65
N ASP A 141 10.94 9.95 -21.42
CA ASP A 141 11.58 11.24 -21.18
C ASP A 141 13.06 11.21 -21.61
N THR A 142 13.51 12.25 -22.26
CA THR A 142 14.92 12.38 -22.70
C THR A 142 15.91 12.49 -21.55
N ARG A 143 15.45 12.78 -20.34
CA ARG A 143 16.27 12.86 -19.11
C ARG A 143 16.43 11.51 -18.42
N GLU A 144 15.64 10.49 -18.81
CA GLU A 144 15.76 9.14 -18.25
C GLU A 144 17.08 8.48 -18.70
N GLN A 145 17.95 8.21 -17.71
CA GLN A 145 19.32 7.73 -17.98
C GLN A 145 19.39 6.23 -18.26
N GLN A 146 18.47 5.45 -17.71
CA GLN A 146 18.42 4.00 -17.85
C GLN A 146 17.02 3.53 -18.28
N PRO A 147 16.56 3.94 -19.46
CA PRO A 147 15.20 3.67 -19.88
C PRO A 147 14.94 2.17 -20.05
N LEU A 148 13.71 1.77 -19.75
CA LEU A 148 13.18 0.47 -20.15
C LEU A 148 12.93 0.47 -21.64
N LYS A 149 13.12 -0.69 -22.28
CA LYS A 149 12.93 -0.85 -23.72
C LYS A 149 11.54 -1.41 -24.03
N PHE A 150 10.79 -0.70 -24.87
CA PHE A 150 9.49 -1.10 -25.38
C PHE A 150 9.53 -1.27 -26.89
N PRO A 151 8.71 -2.17 -27.48
CA PRO A 151 8.69 -2.41 -28.93
C PRO A 151 8.45 -1.15 -29.74
N LYS A 152 7.51 -0.31 -29.32
CA LYS A 152 7.21 0.99 -29.93
C LYS A 152 7.44 2.11 -28.91
N GLN A 153 8.65 2.69 -28.94
CA GLN A 153 8.99 3.81 -28.05
C GLN A 153 9.46 5.04 -28.81
N MET A 154 9.24 6.21 -28.22
CA MET A 154 9.72 7.48 -28.74
C MET A 154 10.25 8.34 -27.59
N PHE A 155 11.47 8.86 -27.77
CA PHE A 155 12.07 9.79 -26.81
C PHE A 155 11.57 11.20 -27.07
N MET A 156 11.11 11.86 -26.00
CA MET A 156 10.73 13.27 -26.02
C MET A 156 10.80 13.84 -24.61
N LYS A 157 10.90 15.15 -24.51
CA LYS A 157 10.81 15.82 -23.21
C LYS A 157 9.37 15.72 -22.69
N LEU A 158 9.19 15.07 -21.54
CA LEU A 158 7.91 14.99 -20.85
C LEU A 158 7.77 16.14 -19.84
N ASP A 159 6.53 16.52 -19.53
CA ASP A 159 6.25 17.52 -18.50
C ASP A 159 6.47 16.96 -17.10
N PHE A 160 6.16 15.68 -16.91
CA PHE A 160 6.25 14.96 -15.64
C PHE A 160 6.71 13.52 -15.85
N GLY A 161 7.37 12.96 -14.82
CA GLY A 161 7.79 11.56 -14.80
C GLY A 161 8.72 11.17 -15.94
N ASP A 162 8.86 9.86 -16.14
CA ASP A 162 9.79 9.23 -17.09
C ASP A 162 9.09 8.60 -18.29
N TYR A 163 7.81 8.20 -18.11
CA TYR A 163 7.03 7.54 -19.15
C TYR A 163 5.62 8.11 -19.24
N ALA A 164 5.10 8.15 -20.47
CA ALA A 164 3.72 8.45 -20.82
C ALA A 164 3.31 7.59 -22.02
N ILE A 165 2.04 7.64 -22.40
CA ILE A 165 1.54 6.98 -23.61
C ILE A 165 1.24 8.01 -24.70
N GLY A 166 1.51 7.65 -25.96
CA GLY A 166 1.20 8.49 -27.11
C GLY A 166 -0.31 8.47 -27.44
N LYS A 167 -0.73 9.48 -28.24
CA LYS A 167 -2.10 9.48 -28.79
C LYS A 167 -2.37 8.20 -29.58
N PRO A 168 -3.61 7.68 -29.60
CA PRO A 168 -4.84 8.29 -29.06
C PRO A 168 -5.09 8.06 -27.56
N HIS A 169 -4.24 7.30 -26.86
CA HIS A 169 -4.48 6.83 -25.48
C HIS A 169 -4.02 7.82 -24.40
N TYR A 170 -3.31 8.89 -24.77
CA TYR A 170 -2.82 9.89 -23.81
C TYR A 170 -3.94 10.56 -23.03
N ASP A 171 -3.87 10.52 -21.71
CA ASP A 171 -4.91 11.03 -20.81
C ASP A 171 -4.36 11.75 -19.55
N TYR A 172 -3.13 12.30 -19.65
CA TYR A 172 -2.42 12.96 -18.54
C TYR A 172 -1.96 12.02 -17.42
N THR A 173 -1.81 10.72 -17.73
CA THR A 173 -1.20 9.73 -16.85
C THR A 173 0.29 9.61 -17.17
N TYR A 174 1.10 9.68 -16.12
CA TYR A 174 2.55 9.55 -16.20
C TYR A 174 3.06 8.54 -15.20
N ILE A 175 4.24 8.00 -15.47
CA ILE A 175 4.97 7.12 -14.55
C ILE A 175 6.31 7.76 -14.23
N ASP A 176 6.60 7.91 -12.95
CA ASP A 176 7.88 8.25 -12.38
C ASP A 176 8.51 6.98 -11.83
N ARG A 177 9.52 6.45 -12.55
CA ARG A 177 10.19 5.20 -12.21
C ARG A 177 11.36 5.46 -11.28
N LYS A 178 11.47 4.64 -10.24
CA LYS A 178 12.56 4.79 -9.27
C LYS A 178 13.23 3.46 -8.98
N SER A 179 14.56 3.46 -9.03
CA SER A 179 15.35 2.42 -8.37
C SER A 179 15.14 2.48 -6.85
N GLU A 180 15.51 1.44 -6.12
CA GLU A 180 15.44 1.44 -4.65
C GLU A 180 16.24 2.59 -4.03
N SER A 181 17.45 2.86 -4.55
CA SER A 181 18.29 3.96 -4.08
C SER A 181 17.66 5.33 -4.32
N ASP A 182 17.08 5.55 -5.51
CA ASP A 182 16.39 6.79 -5.86
C ASP A 182 15.14 7.00 -5.04
N PHE A 183 14.39 5.91 -4.79
CA PHE A 183 13.26 5.94 -3.88
C PHE A 183 13.68 6.38 -2.47
N LYS A 184 14.68 5.73 -1.88
CA LYS A 184 15.18 6.07 -0.55
C LYS A 184 15.67 7.52 -0.49
N SER A 185 16.42 7.98 -1.49
CA SER A 185 16.91 9.36 -1.58
C SER A 185 15.77 10.36 -1.73
N THR A 186 14.82 10.11 -2.65
CA THR A 186 13.69 10.99 -2.92
C THR A 186 12.79 11.16 -1.68
N PHE A 187 12.47 10.07 -0.98
CA PHE A 187 11.56 10.08 0.17
C PHE A 187 12.27 10.33 1.51
N SER A 188 13.58 10.58 1.50
CA SER A 188 14.34 11.12 2.64
C SER A 188 14.69 12.59 2.42
N THR A 189 15.85 12.89 1.85
CA THR A 189 16.35 14.26 1.66
C THR A 189 15.67 14.99 0.51
N GLY A 190 15.20 14.29 -0.52
CA GLY A 190 14.60 14.84 -1.73
C GLY A 190 13.11 15.21 -1.63
N ILE A 191 12.45 14.89 -0.53
CA ILE A 191 10.99 14.97 -0.40
C ILE A 191 10.40 16.36 -0.72
N LYS A 192 11.06 17.43 -0.32
CA LYS A 192 10.61 18.80 -0.61
C LYS A 192 10.61 19.12 -2.09
N ARG A 193 11.61 18.64 -2.83
CA ARG A 193 11.69 18.80 -4.29
C ARG A 193 10.59 17.99 -4.97
N PHE A 194 10.41 16.76 -4.54
CA PHE A 194 9.39 15.86 -5.09
C PHE A 194 7.96 16.39 -4.87
N ARG A 195 7.66 16.95 -3.70
CA ARG A 195 6.37 17.59 -3.46
C ARG A 195 6.08 18.75 -4.40
N ARG A 196 7.08 19.59 -4.73
CA ARG A 196 6.92 20.66 -5.73
C ARG A 196 6.62 20.11 -7.14
N GLU A 197 7.17 18.95 -7.48
CA GLU A 197 6.84 18.28 -8.73
C GLU A 197 5.38 17.79 -8.74
N LEU A 198 4.94 17.17 -7.64
CA LEU A 198 3.54 16.76 -7.47
C LEU A 198 2.56 17.95 -7.46
N ASP A 199 2.91 19.07 -6.83
CA ASP A 199 2.12 20.31 -6.86
C ASP A 199 1.93 20.80 -8.29
N ARG A 200 3.03 20.79 -9.07
CA ARG A 200 2.98 21.14 -10.49
C ARG A 200 2.12 20.16 -11.29
N ALA A 201 2.30 18.85 -11.13
CA ALA A 201 1.49 17.85 -11.82
C ALA A 201 0.01 18.01 -11.49
N LYS A 202 -0.32 18.23 -10.22
CA LYS A 202 -1.68 18.50 -9.75
C LYS A 202 -2.28 19.74 -10.41
N SER A 203 -1.53 20.82 -10.56
CA SER A 203 -2.01 22.06 -11.22
C SER A 203 -2.34 21.86 -12.71
N PHE A 204 -1.76 20.83 -13.35
CA PHE A 204 -2.08 20.41 -14.71
C PHE A 204 -3.08 19.24 -14.78
N SER A 205 -3.72 18.89 -13.66
CA SER A 205 -4.63 17.74 -13.57
C SER A 205 -4.01 16.44 -14.08
N SER A 206 -2.69 16.29 -13.91
CA SER A 206 -1.92 15.12 -14.28
C SER A 206 -1.80 14.17 -13.09
N TYR A 207 -1.68 12.87 -13.40
CA TYR A 207 -1.55 11.81 -12.40
C TYR A 207 -0.21 11.09 -12.53
N LEU A 208 0.47 10.89 -11.41
CA LEU A 208 1.73 10.18 -11.34
C LEU A 208 1.59 8.82 -10.65
N PHE A 209 1.94 7.75 -11.35
CA PHE A 209 2.31 6.50 -10.71
C PHE A 209 3.79 6.55 -10.34
N ILE A 210 4.10 6.42 -9.05
CA ILE A 210 5.47 6.33 -8.55
C ILE A 210 5.79 4.85 -8.51
N LEU A 211 6.52 4.37 -9.53
CA LEU A 211 6.83 2.96 -9.75
C LEU A 211 8.22 2.63 -9.24
N VAL A 212 8.30 1.87 -8.16
CA VAL A 212 9.56 1.49 -7.50
C VAL A 212 9.97 0.08 -7.94
N GLU A 213 11.20 -0.07 -8.46
CA GLU A 213 11.76 -1.34 -8.97
C GLU A 213 12.26 -2.27 -7.83
N SER A 214 11.53 -2.34 -6.74
CA SER A 214 11.84 -3.22 -5.60
C SER A 214 10.54 -3.53 -4.87
N SER A 215 10.46 -4.66 -4.18
CA SER A 215 9.36 -4.95 -3.27
C SER A 215 9.52 -4.20 -1.94
N ILE A 216 8.44 -4.06 -1.20
CA ILE A 216 8.48 -3.47 0.15
C ILE A 216 9.37 -4.32 1.07
N GLU A 217 9.25 -5.64 0.97
CA GLU A 217 10.03 -6.61 1.74
C GLU A 217 11.52 -6.50 1.44
N ASP A 218 11.90 -6.39 0.16
CA ASP A 218 13.30 -6.24 -0.23
C ASP A 218 13.88 -4.91 0.24
N ILE A 219 13.13 -3.82 0.16
CA ILE A 219 13.56 -2.51 0.68
C ILE A 219 13.87 -2.60 2.18
N ILE A 220 13.02 -3.26 2.96
CA ILE A 220 13.20 -3.46 4.39
C ILE A 220 14.44 -4.35 4.63
N LYS A 221 14.50 -5.52 3.99
CA LYS A 221 15.58 -6.47 4.12
C LYS A 221 16.94 -5.87 3.72
N ASN A 222 17.01 -5.22 2.57
CA ASN A 222 18.25 -4.60 2.09
C ASN A 222 18.72 -3.46 3.01
N ASN A 223 17.79 -2.76 3.66
CA ASN A 223 18.13 -1.73 4.62
C ASN A 223 18.68 -2.32 5.93
N ASP A 224 18.16 -3.46 6.39
CA ASP A 224 18.58 -4.09 7.63
C ASP A 224 19.98 -4.73 7.51
N TYR A 225 20.30 -5.30 6.36
CA TYR A 225 21.55 -6.01 6.09
C TYR A 225 22.57 -5.19 5.28
N GLY A 226 22.17 -4.04 4.72
CA GLY A 226 23.04 -3.20 3.90
C GLY A 226 24.02 -2.35 4.73
N PRO A 227 25.12 -1.89 4.08
CA PRO A 227 26.14 -1.07 4.74
C PRO A 227 25.66 0.34 5.10
N HIS A 228 24.64 0.85 4.40
CA HIS A 228 24.07 2.19 4.58
C HIS A 228 22.60 2.09 4.95
N LYS A 229 22.29 2.38 6.21
CA LYS A 229 20.91 2.34 6.72
C LYS A 229 20.21 3.67 6.50
N ALA A 230 19.16 3.65 5.70
CA ALA A 230 18.22 4.77 5.59
C ALA A 230 17.22 4.75 6.76
N ASN A 231 16.72 5.92 7.13
CA ASN A 231 15.62 5.99 8.10
C ASN A 231 14.29 5.58 7.43
N LEU A 232 14.02 4.28 7.39
CA LEU A 232 12.80 3.74 6.77
C LEU A 232 11.53 4.27 7.43
N THR A 233 11.53 4.46 8.75
CA THR A 233 10.37 5.04 9.47
C THR A 233 10.00 6.42 8.89
N TYR A 234 11.00 7.24 8.62
CA TYR A 234 10.79 8.55 8.00
C TYR A 234 10.36 8.44 6.54
N ILE A 235 10.95 7.53 5.78
CA ILE A 235 10.59 7.27 4.37
C ILE A 235 9.14 6.82 4.27
N TRP A 236 8.72 5.82 5.05
CA TRP A 236 7.33 5.34 5.06
C TRP A 236 6.33 6.37 5.57
N HIS A 237 6.75 7.23 6.52
CA HIS A 237 5.96 8.39 6.89
C HIS A 237 5.72 9.32 5.69
N ASN A 238 6.75 9.62 4.91
CA ASN A 238 6.64 10.49 3.72
C ASN A 238 5.81 9.83 2.61
N VAL A 239 5.95 8.52 2.38
CA VAL A 239 5.11 7.78 1.43
C VAL A 239 3.64 7.92 1.80
N ARG A 240 3.28 7.64 3.06
CA ARG A 240 1.91 7.82 3.56
C ARG A 240 1.43 9.26 3.39
N ALA A 241 2.22 10.23 3.85
CA ALA A 241 1.85 11.63 3.77
C ALA A 241 1.60 12.08 2.32
N VAL A 242 2.50 11.72 1.39
CA VAL A 242 2.31 12.02 -0.03
C VAL A 242 1.05 11.36 -0.58
N THR A 243 0.82 10.09 -0.27
CA THR A 243 -0.36 9.36 -0.75
C THR A 243 -1.67 10.03 -0.30
N HIS A 244 -1.73 10.53 0.94
CA HIS A 244 -2.92 11.20 1.47
C HIS A 244 -3.04 12.66 1.03
N ASP A 245 -1.94 13.42 1.01
CA ASP A 245 -1.94 14.85 0.64
C ASP A 245 -2.23 15.04 -0.86
N TYR A 246 -1.84 14.07 -1.69
CA TYR A 246 -2.06 14.07 -3.13
C TYR A 246 -3.07 12.98 -3.56
N ALA A 247 -4.03 12.67 -2.71
CA ALA A 247 -5.12 11.75 -3.04
C ALA A 247 -5.80 12.16 -4.36
N GLY A 248 -5.92 11.21 -5.30
CA GLY A 248 -6.46 11.47 -6.64
C GLY A 248 -5.47 12.04 -7.65
N PHE A 249 -4.18 12.24 -7.28
CA PHE A 249 -3.12 12.75 -8.18
C PHE A 249 -1.87 11.87 -8.23
N CYS A 250 -1.66 10.99 -7.25
CA CYS A 250 -0.59 10.01 -7.31
C CYS A 250 -0.88 8.76 -6.51
N GLN A 251 -0.18 7.68 -6.82
CA GLN A 251 -0.05 6.50 -5.98
C GLN A 251 1.29 5.80 -6.20
N PHE A 252 1.70 5.02 -5.20
CA PHE A 252 2.91 4.21 -5.25
C PHE A 252 2.59 2.79 -5.70
N ILE A 253 3.54 2.21 -6.44
CA ILE A 253 3.54 0.80 -6.85
C ILE A 253 4.96 0.26 -6.67
N PHE A 254 5.11 -0.76 -5.85
CA PHE A 254 6.37 -1.48 -5.64
C PHE A 254 6.31 -2.74 -6.48
N SER A 255 6.99 -2.72 -7.63
CA SER A 255 6.88 -3.75 -8.65
C SER A 255 7.72 -5.01 -8.37
N GLY A 256 8.62 -4.94 -7.39
CA GLY A 256 9.53 -6.03 -7.04
C GLY A 256 10.75 -6.15 -7.95
N SER A 257 10.64 -5.81 -9.24
CA SER A 257 11.76 -5.89 -10.17
C SER A 257 11.63 -4.94 -11.36
N ARG A 258 12.74 -4.81 -12.10
CA ARG A 258 12.78 -4.04 -13.35
C ARG A 258 11.92 -4.68 -14.46
N GLU A 259 11.88 -5.99 -14.51
CA GLU A 259 11.07 -6.78 -15.43
C GLU A 259 9.59 -6.55 -15.17
N ASN A 260 9.17 -6.62 -13.91
CA ASN A 260 7.79 -6.32 -13.51
C ASN A 260 7.42 -4.87 -13.82
N SER A 261 8.34 -3.93 -13.61
CA SER A 261 8.12 -2.53 -14.01
C SER A 261 7.89 -2.39 -15.51
N LYS A 262 8.66 -3.10 -16.33
CA LYS A 262 8.46 -3.15 -17.78
C LYS A 262 7.11 -3.73 -18.17
N PHE A 263 6.64 -4.75 -17.45
CA PHE A 263 5.32 -5.34 -17.64
C PHE A 263 4.19 -4.38 -17.25
N LEU A 264 4.34 -3.66 -16.14
CA LEU A 264 3.29 -2.80 -15.58
C LEU A 264 3.11 -1.48 -16.34
N ILE A 265 4.18 -0.88 -16.84
CA ILE A 265 4.16 0.46 -17.46
C ILE A 265 3.13 0.56 -18.60
N PRO A 266 3.12 -0.30 -19.63
CA PRO A 266 2.14 -0.20 -20.70
C PRO A 266 0.69 -0.38 -20.20
N ARG A 267 0.49 -1.26 -19.22
CA ARG A 267 -0.82 -1.54 -18.61
C ARG A 267 -1.37 -0.35 -17.86
N LEU A 268 -0.54 0.27 -17.02
CA LEU A 268 -0.91 1.46 -16.26
C LEU A 268 -1.21 2.64 -17.17
N LEU A 269 -0.37 2.87 -18.18
CA LEU A 269 -0.53 3.97 -19.12
C LEU A 269 -1.73 3.80 -20.04
N PHE A 270 -2.00 2.58 -20.53
CA PHE A 270 -3.15 2.31 -21.39
C PHE A 270 -4.48 2.46 -20.65
N ASN A 271 -4.54 1.96 -19.43
CA ASN A 271 -5.75 2.07 -18.61
C ASN A 271 -5.90 3.46 -17.98
N GLY A 272 -4.82 4.20 -17.81
CA GLY A 272 -4.78 5.61 -17.45
C GLY A 272 -5.76 6.00 -16.35
N LYS A 273 -6.63 6.97 -16.60
CA LYS A 273 -7.64 7.48 -15.64
C LYS A 273 -8.54 6.43 -15.02
N LYS A 274 -8.71 5.28 -15.68
CA LYS A 274 -9.52 4.18 -15.13
C LYS A 274 -8.87 3.56 -13.89
N THR A 275 -7.53 3.63 -13.80
CA THR A 275 -6.75 3.07 -12.67
C THR A 275 -6.49 4.07 -11.54
N TRP A 276 -6.73 5.38 -11.73
CA TRP A 276 -6.40 6.39 -10.72
C TRP A 276 -7.11 6.19 -9.37
N GLY A 277 -8.29 5.59 -9.38
CA GLY A 277 -9.06 5.28 -8.16
C GLY A 277 -8.98 3.82 -7.73
N VAL A 278 -8.09 3.03 -8.31
CA VAL A 278 -7.85 1.61 -7.98
C VAL A 278 -6.64 1.52 -7.08
N ASP A 279 -6.69 0.73 -6.00
CA ASP A 279 -5.50 0.41 -5.20
C ASP A 279 -4.62 -0.55 -6.00
N MET A 280 -3.72 0.01 -6.82
CA MET A 280 -2.93 -0.78 -7.76
C MET A 280 -1.97 -1.73 -7.07
N GLN A 281 -1.39 -1.35 -5.92
CA GLN A 281 -0.52 -2.27 -5.19
C GLN A 281 -1.23 -3.56 -4.78
N TYR A 282 -2.48 -3.44 -4.32
CA TYR A 282 -3.27 -4.62 -3.95
C TYR A 282 -3.43 -5.63 -5.10
N PHE A 283 -3.48 -5.14 -6.35
CA PHE A 283 -3.58 -6.02 -7.52
C PHE A 283 -2.20 -6.50 -8.01
N VAL A 284 -1.18 -5.65 -7.90
CA VAL A 284 0.21 -6.01 -8.26
C VAL A 284 0.74 -7.14 -7.37
N ASP A 285 0.42 -7.12 -6.08
CA ASP A 285 0.82 -8.20 -5.15
C ASP A 285 0.10 -9.54 -5.41
N LYS A 286 -0.83 -9.58 -6.35
CA LYS A 286 -1.56 -10.80 -6.77
C LYS A 286 -1.21 -11.31 -8.16
N LEU A 287 -0.37 -10.57 -8.88
CA LEU A 287 0.15 -10.98 -10.20
C LEU A 287 1.33 -11.92 -10.04
#